data_db39de808108babd07009d86877ce70b
#
_entry.id   db39de808108babd07009d86877ce70b
#
_cell.length_a   1.000
_cell.length_b   1.000
_cell.length_c   1.000
_cell.angle_alpha   90.00
_cell.angle_beta   90.00
_cell.angle_gamma   90.00
#
_symmetry.space_group_name_H-M   'P 1'
#
loop_
_entity.id
_entity.type
_entity.pdbx_description
1 polymer ?
#
loop_
_entity_poly.entity_id
_entity_poly.type
_entity_poly.pdbx_seq_one_letter_code
_entity_poly.pdbx_strand_id
1 'polypeptide(L)'
;MSRITRLKMGKGRDKRVNVFLDGMVSFSLVAETALKKALKVGLELSEIEIKELQGNDRYQRCFNAAVRYLGYRPRSESEVKQRLQRHGFDSECTEKTIGRLKEQGLVDDSEFARFWLENRETFSPRSRRLTSLELRRKGLDSDTIERIVSGVDDTDSAYRAAVIKAGRLVSTDYNSFRRRLGDHLVRRGFGYDVIKETVERAWKEHGE
;
A
#
# COMPACT_ATOMS: atom_id res chain seq x y z
N MET A 1 -19.51 -10.41 -37.02
CA MET A 1 -18.17 -9.83 -37.25
C MET A 1 -18.35 -8.34 -37.48
N SER A 2 -17.48 -7.52 -36.88
CA SER A 2 -17.53 -6.06 -37.07
C SER A 2 -16.21 -5.58 -37.67
N ARG A 3 -16.27 -4.62 -38.58
CA ARG A 3 -15.10 -4.15 -39.33
C ARG A 3 -14.51 -2.89 -38.72
N ILE A 4 -13.19 -2.86 -38.53
CA ILE A 4 -12.48 -1.66 -38.12
C ILE A 4 -12.55 -0.62 -39.26
N THR A 5 -13.29 0.47 -39.01
CA THR A 5 -13.43 1.54 -40.00
C THR A 5 -12.46 2.69 -39.77
N ARG A 6 -12.00 2.88 -38.50
CA ARG A 6 -11.06 3.95 -38.16
C ARG A 6 -10.30 3.63 -36.88
N LEU A 7 -9.03 4.03 -36.83
CA LEU A 7 -8.19 4.07 -35.63
C LEU A 7 -7.77 5.53 -35.38
N LYS A 8 -8.05 6.07 -34.20
CA LYS A 8 -7.72 7.45 -33.86
C LYS A 8 -6.95 7.52 -32.56
N MET A 9 -5.77 8.12 -32.61
CA MET A 9 -4.99 8.40 -31.38
C MET A 9 -5.75 9.34 -30.46
N GLY A 10 -5.86 8.95 -29.18
CA GLY A 10 -6.41 9.81 -28.14
C GLY A 10 -5.41 10.90 -27.75
N LYS A 11 -5.92 12.03 -27.25
CA LYS A 11 -5.11 13.19 -26.83
C LYS A 11 -4.49 13.07 -25.44
N GLY A 12 -4.74 11.98 -24.71
CA GLY A 12 -4.29 11.78 -23.33
C GLY A 12 -2.83 11.29 -23.22
N ARG A 13 -2.22 11.43 -22.02
CA ARG A 13 -0.87 10.94 -21.72
C ARG A 13 -0.68 9.43 -21.93
N ASP A 14 -1.74 8.65 -21.81
CA ASP A 14 -1.70 7.18 -21.88
C ASP A 14 -1.62 6.62 -23.30
N LYS A 15 -1.37 7.46 -24.33
CA LYS A 15 -1.24 7.05 -25.74
C LYS A 15 -2.27 5.98 -26.14
N ARG A 16 -3.56 6.29 -25.98
CA ARG A 16 -4.66 5.37 -26.32
C ARG A 16 -5.08 5.50 -27.77
N VAL A 17 -5.53 4.39 -28.36
CA VAL A 17 -6.13 4.34 -29.69
C VAL A 17 -7.62 4.04 -29.53
N ASN A 18 -8.47 4.91 -30.03
CA ASN A 18 -9.91 4.67 -30.15
C ASN A 18 -10.16 3.84 -31.41
N VAL A 19 -10.82 2.70 -31.23
CA VAL A 19 -11.21 1.78 -32.31
C VAL A 19 -12.64 2.05 -32.68
N PHE A 20 -12.86 2.32 -33.96
CA PHE A 20 -14.19 2.51 -34.54
C PHE A 20 -14.55 1.24 -35.30
N LEU A 21 -15.68 0.65 -34.94
CA LEU A 21 -16.27 -0.50 -35.63
C LEU A 21 -17.54 -0.02 -36.34
N ASP A 22 -17.66 -0.38 -37.62
CA ASP A 22 -18.83 -0.09 -38.44
C ASP A 22 -19.28 1.40 -38.39
N GLY A 23 -18.29 2.31 -38.32
CA GLY A 23 -18.48 3.76 -38.29
C GLY A 23 -18.67 4.38 -36.90
N MET A 24 -18.88 3.60 -35.86
CA MET A 24 -19.08 4.07 -34.47
C MET A 24 -17.88 3.78 -33.57
N VAL A 25 -17.66 4.68 -32.59
CA VAL A 25 -16.67 4.42 -31.53
C VAL A 25 -17.10 3.20 -30.73
N SER A 26 -16.30 2.16 -30.70
CA SER A 26 -16.62 0.94 -29.97
C SER A 26 -15.84 0.84 -28.66
N PHE A 27 -14.51 0.90 -28.71
CA PHE A 27 -13.65 0.80 -27.52
C PHE A 27 -12.33 1.54 -27.75
N SER A 28 -11.54 1.60 -26.71
CA SER A 28 -10.23 2.23 -26.74
C SER A 28 -9.19 1.33 -26.07
N LEU A 29 -8.01 1.24 -26.69
CA LEU A 29 -6.89 0.41 -26.23
C LEU A 29 -5.64 1.25 -26.02
N VAL A 30 -4.71 0.77 -25.21
CA VAL A 30 -3.34 1.30 -25.21
C VAL A 30 -2.70 1.07 -26.58
N ALA A 31 -2.01 2.07 -27.12
CA ALA A 31 -1.40 2.00 -28.47
C ALA A 31 -0.50 0.77 -28.66
N GLU A 32 0.25 0.39 -27.63
CA GLU A 32 1.08 -0.80 -27.64
C GLU A 32 0.28 -2.09 -27.89
N THR A 33 -0.89 -2.21 -27.25
CA THR A 33 -1.79 -3.37 -27.48
C THR A 33 -2.31 -3.39 -28.92
N ALA A 34 -2.69 -2.23 -29.44
CA ALA A 34 -3.15 -2.13 -30.83
C ALA A 34 -2.04 -2.55 -31.83
N LEU A 35 -0.79 -2.15 -31.56
CA LEU A 35 0.38 -2.55 -32.37
C LEU A 35 0.69 -4.05 -32.26
N LYS A 36 0.75 -4.59 -31.03
CA LYS A 36 1.02 -6.03 -30.78
C LYS A 36 -0.01 -6.94 -31.45
N LYS A 37 -1.27 -6.48 -31.52
CA LYS A 37 -2.36 -7.21 -32.19
C LYS A 37 -2.52 -6.85 -33.66
N ALA A 38 -1.59 -6.07 -34.23
CA ALA A 38 -1.57 -5.64 -35.63
C ALA A 38 -2.94 -5.09 -36.10
N LEU A 39 -3.63 -4.31 -35.25
CA LEU A 39 -4.92 -3.74 -35.60
C LEU A 39 -4.77 -2.71 -36.74
N LYS A 40 -5.53 -2.87 -37.80
CA LYS A 40 -5.54 -1.98 -38.98
C LYS A 40 -6.93 -1.74 -39.48
N VAL A 41 -7.15 -0.62 -40.15
CA VAL A 41 -8.41 -0.34 -40.83
C VAL A 41 -8.68 -1.43 -41.89
N GLY A 42 -9.91 -1.89 -41.91
CA GLY A 42 -10.35 -2.98 -42.77
C GLY A 42 -10.31 -4.37 -42.11
N LEU A 43 -9.67 -4.54 -40.95
CA LEU A 43 -9.66 -5.80 -40.22
C LEU A 43 -11.07 -6.09 -39.67
N GLU A 44 -11.54 -7.30 -39.83
CA GLU A 44 -12.76 -7.80 -39.24
C GLU A 44 -12.47 -8.49 -37.90
N LEU A 45 -13.28 -8.19 -36.92
CA LEU A 45 -13.20 -8.74 -35.58
C LEU A 45 -14.48 -9.47 -35.21
N SER A 46 -14.38 -10.65 -34.65
CA SER A 46 -15.49 -11.35 -34.01
C SER A 46 -15.80 -10.71 -32.65
N GLU A 47 -16.99 -10.95 -32.13
CA GLU A 47 -17.37 -10.51 -30.77
C GLU A 47 -16.43 -11.06 -29.69
N ILE A 48 -15.91 -12.30 -29.88
CA ILE A 48 -14.96 -12.94 -28.97
C ILE A 48 -13.66 -12.15 -28.94
N GLU A 49 -13.09 -11.84 -30.12
CA GLU A 49 -11.85 -11.06 -30.24
C GLU A 49 -12.00 -9.65 -29.66
N ILE A 50 -13.15 -9.01 -29.85
CA ILE A 50 -13.45 -7.68 -29.26
C ILE A 50 -13.44 -7.79 -27.73
N LYS A 51 -14.11 -8.78 -27.14
CA LYS A 51 -14.13 -9.02 -25.69
C LYS A 51 -12.73 -9.30 -25.13
N GLU A 52 -11.96 -10.11 -25.83
CA GLU A 52 -10.56 -10.40 -25.44
C GLU A 52 -9.68 -9.14 -25.47
N LEU A 53 -9.80 -8.33 -26.51
CA LEU A 53 -9.06 -7.07 -26.63
C LEU A 53 -9.41 -6.11 -25.49
N GLN A 54 -10.70 -5.96 -25.19
CA GLN A 54 -11.18 -5.13 -24.09
C GLN A 54 -10.73 -5.65 -22.72
N GLY A 55 -10.79 -6.97 -22.50
CA GLY A 55 -10.33 -7.63 -21.28
C GLY A 55 -8.84 -7.43 -21.06
N ASN A 56 -8.05 -7.64 -22.10
CA ASN A 56 -6.59 -7.45 -22.05
C ASN A 56 -6.20 -5.99 -21.77
N ASP A 57 -6.89 -5.01 -22.38
CA ASP A 57 -6.66 -3.58 -22.10
C ASP A 57 -7.02 -3.24 -20.64
N ARG A 58 -8.17 -3.73 -20.17
CA ARG A 58 -8.61 -3.53 -18.80
C ARG A 58 -7.60 -4.07 -17.79
N TYR A 59 -7.12 -5.29 -18.02
CA TYR A 59 -6.10 -5.92 -17.22
C TYR A 59 -4.78 -5.11 -17.22
N GLN A 60 -4.30 -4.68 -18.39
CA GLN A 60 -3.09 -3.88 -18.49
C GLN A 60 -3.22 -2.54 -17.76
N ARG A 61 -4.38 -1.91 -17.83
CA ARG A 61 -4.67 -0.67 -17.08
C ARG A 61 -4.66 -0.91 -15.56
N CYS A 62 -5.27 -2.01 -15.12
CA CYS A 62 -5.28 -2.42 -13.72
C CYS A 62 -3.84 -2.62 -13.21
N PHE A 63 -3.05 -3.39 -13.94
CA PHE A 63 -1.65 -3.65 -13.64
C PHE A 63 -0.81 -2.36 -13.57
N ASN A 64 -0.93 -1.49 -14.57
CA ASN A 64 -0.20 -0.21 -14.59
C ASN A 64 -0.63 0.72 -13.44
N ALA A 65 -1.91 0.69 -13.05
CA ALA A 65 -2.39 1.46 -11.90
C ALA A 65 -1.80 0.94 -10.59
N ALA A 66 -1.69 -0.38 -10.43
CA ALA A 66 -1.06 -1.01 -9.27
C ALA A 66 0.43 -0.71 -9.18
N VAL A 67 1.18 -0.87 -10.28
CA VAL A 67 2.63 -0.58 -10.34
C VAL A 67 2.90 0.89 -9.98
N ARG A 68 2.13 1.83 -10.51
CA ARG A 68 2.24 3.25 -10.12
C ARG A 68 1.98 3.49 -8.64
N TYR A 69 1.02 2.77 -8.06
CA TYR A 69 0.71 2.90 -6.63
C TYR A 69 1.80 2.33 -5.74
N LEU A 70 2.44 1.25 -6.17
CA LEU A 70 3.58 0.61 -5.48
C LEU A 70 4.86 1.45 -5.58
N GLY A 71 5.03 2.21 -6.66
CA GLY A 71 6.23 3.04 -6.89
C GLY A 71 6.48 4.12 -5.84
N TYR A 72 5.51 4.46 -4.99
CA TYR A 72 5.68 5.46 -3.93
C TYR A 72 6.22 4.87 -2.63
N ARG A 73 5.83 3.68 -2.25
CA ARG A 73 6.27 2.91 -1.09
C ARG A 73 5.75 1.47 -1.14
N PRO A 74 6.34 0.55 -0.40
CA PRO A 74 5.74 -0.78 -0.19
C PRO A 74 4.29 -0.70 0.29
N ARG A 75 3.46 -1.62 -0.16
CA ARG A 75 2.03 -1.71 0.16
C ARG A 75 1.64 -3.15 0.45
N SER A 76 0.70 -3.34 1.39
CA SER A 76 0.11 -4.66 1.58
C SER A 76 -0.78 -5.05 0.40
N GLU A 77 -0.98 -6.35 0.21
CA GLU A 77 -1.91 -6.89 -0.78
C GLU A 77 -3.30 -6.23 -0.64
N SER A 78 -3.79 -6.13 0.58
CA SER A 78 -5.08 -5.51 0.90
C SER A 78 -5.14 -4.02 0.49
N GLU A 79 -4.08 -3.24 0.73
CA GLU A 79 -4.01 -1.83 0.28
C GLU A 79 -4.09 -1.72 -1.25
N VAL A 80 -3.40 -2.61 -1.98
CA VAL A 80 -3.43 -2.62 -3.44
C VAL A 80 -4.82 -3.02 -3.96
N LYS A 81 -5.42 -4.10 -3.43
CA LYS A 81 -6.78 -4.54 -3.77
C LYS A 81 -7.79 -3.41 -3.59
N GLN A 82 -7.82 -2.80 -2.41
CA GLN A 82 -8.73 -1.69 -2.13
C GLN A 82 -8.52 -0.50 -3.07
N ARG A 83 -7.26 -0.21 -3.42
CA ARG A 83 -6.95 0.88 -4.34
C ARG A 83 -7.50 0.60 -5.73
N LEU A 84 -7.31 -0.60 -6.25
CA LEU A 84 -7.80 -1.01 -7.57
C LEU A 84 -9.33 -1.01 -7.65
N GLN A 85 -9.99 -1.56 -6.63
CA GLN A 85 -11.45 -1.56 -6.55
C GLN A 85 -12.04 -0.13 -6.53
N ARG A 86 -11.44 0.79 -5.77
CA ARG A 86 -11.83 2.23 -5.78
C ARG A 86 -11.63 2.90 -7.14
N HIS A 87 -10.74 2.38 -7.97
CA HIS A 87 -10.55 2.81 -9.35
C HIS A 87 -11.52 2.17 -10.36
N GLY A 88 -12.48 1.37 -9.87
CA GLY A 88 -13.52 0.75 -10.69
C GLY A 88 -13.08 -0.53 -11.41
N PHE A 89 -11.97 -1.15 -10.99
CA PHE A 89 -11.62 -2.49 -11.45
C PHE A 89 -12.42 -3.53 -10.67
N ASP A 90 -12.96 -4.53 -11.38
CA ASP A 90 -13.69 -5.64 -10.76
C ASP A 90 -12.76 -6.61 -10.02
N SER A 91 -13.36 -7.52 -9.26
CA SER A 91 -12.62 -8.48 -8.45
C SER A 91 -11.76 -9.42 -9.29
N GLU A 92 -12.25 -9.89 -10.44
CA GLU A 92 -11.51 -10.82 -11.30
C GLU A 92 -10.23 -10.18 -11.84
N CYS A 93 -10.35 -8.97 -12.40
CA CYS A 93 -9.21 -8.21 -12.91
C CYS A 93 -8.22 -7.87 -11.77
N THR A 94 -8.74 -7.53 -10.59
CA THR A 94 -7.93 -7.20 -9.41
C THR A 94 -7.15 -8.41 -8.93
N GLU A 95 -7.80 -9.57 -8.74
CA GLU A 95 -7.13 -10.81 -8.28
C GLU A 95 -6.07 -11.29 -9.27
N LYS A 96 -6.37 -11.27 -10.57
CA LYS A 96 -5.41 -11.61 -11.60
C LYS A 96 -4.18 -10.67 -11.58
N THR A 97 -4.42 -9.39 -11.33
CA THR A 97 -3.34 -8.39 -11.20
C THR A 97 -2.50 -8.66 -9.96
N ILE A 98 -3.11 -8.91 -8.82
CA ILE A 98 -2.41 -9.25 -7.58
C ILE A 98 -1.57 -10.51 -7.74
N GLY A 99 -2.10 -11.57 -8.33
CA GLY A 99 -1.34 -12.80 -8.61
C GLY A 99 -0.04 -12.50 -9.36
N ARG A 100 -0.13 -11.76 -10.47
CA ARG A 100 1.06 -11.37 -11.24
C ARG A 100 2.05 -10.49 -10.47
N LEU A 101 1.55 -9.56 -9.64
CA LEU A 101 2.42 -8.71 -8.82
C LEU A 101 3.18 -9.54 -7.77
N LYS A 102 2.54 -10.56 -7.19
CA LYS A 102 3.17 -11.51 -6.26
C LYS A 102 4.22 -12.38 -6.97
N GLU A 103 3.92 -12.91 -8.15
CA GLU A 103 4.88 -13.66 -8.98
C GLU A 103 6.13 -12.84 -9.33
N GLN A 104 5.97 -11.52 -9.47
CA GLN A 104 7.07 -10.58 -9.75
C GLN A 104 7.75 -10.04 -8.48
N GLY A 105 7.33 -10.46 -7.29
CA GLY A 105 7.86 -9.96 -6.02
C GLY A 105 7.54 -8.49 -5.73
N LEU A 106 6.56 -7.89 -6.44
CA LEU A 106 6.16 -6.49 -6.25
C LEU A 106 5.15 -6.29 -5.12
N VAL A 107 4.50 -7.36 -4.68
CA VAL A 107 3.60 -7.41 -3.53
C VAL A 107 3.99 -8.60 -2.67
N ASP A 108 4.46 -8.32 -1.48
CA ASP A 108 4.82 -9.29 -0.44
C ASP A 108 4.46 -8.70 0.92
N ASP A 109 3.52 -9.33 1.62
CA ASP A 109 3.04 -8.86 2.92
C ASP A 109 4.09 -9.03 4.02
N SER A 110 5.04 -9.98 3.90
CA SER A 110 6.16 -10.10 4.83
C SER A 110 7.16 -8.96 4.68
N GLU A 111 7.52 -8.60 3.43
CA GLU A 111 8.37 -7.44 3.15
C GLU A 111 7.69 -6.14 3.57
N PHE A 112 6.39 -6.00 3.30
CA PHE A 112 5.62 -4.85 3.77
C PHE A 112 5.62 -4.74 5.30
N ALA A 113 5.46 -5.86 6.02
CA ALA A 113 5.46 -5.87 7.48
C ALA A 113 6.81 -5.46 8.06
N ARG A 114 7.93 -5.95 7.50
CA ARG A 114 9.29 -5.53 7.88
C ARG A 114 9.49 -4.04 7.66
N PHE A 115 9.17 -3.54 6.47
CA PHE A 115 9.23 -2.10 6.17
C PHE A 115 8.38 -1.27 7.15
N TRP A 116 7.16 -1.75 7.48
CA TRP A 116 6.28 -1.07 8.43
C TRP A 116 6.89 -0.99 9.82
N LEU A 117 7.44 -2.11 10.30
CA LEU A 117 8.09 -2.19 11.61
C LEU A 117 9.30 -1.27 11.68
N GLU A 118 10.23 -1.34 10.73
CA GLU A 118 11.42 -0.48 10.66
C GLU A 118 11.06 1.01 10.66
N ASN A 119 10.03 1.37 9.90
CA ASN A 119 9.54 2.75 9.87
C ASN A 119 8.98 3.19 11.24
N ARG A 120 8.29 2.28 11.95
CA ARG A 120 7.82 2.56 13.30
C ARG A 120 8.98 2.70 14.28
N GLU A 121 9.89 1.78 14.27
CA GLU A 121 11.06 1.81 15.16
C GLU A 121 11.90 3.08 14.98
N THR A 122 12.09 3.53 13.76
CA THR A 122 12.90 4.70 13.45
C THR A 122 12.20 6.02 13.80
N PHE A 123 10.96 6.20 13.37
CA PHE A 123 10.32 7.52 13.42
C PHE A 123 9.23 7.65 14.47
N SER A 124 8.65 6.55 14.91
CA SER A 124 7.47 6.57 15.78
C SER A 124 7.32 5.27 16.55
N PRO A 125 8.27 4.95 17.46
CA PRO A 125 8.25 3.68 18.19
C PRO A 125 6.90 3.44 18.87
N ARG A 126 6.41 2.20 18.76
CA ARG A 126 5.11 1.74 19.30
C ARG A 126 5.28 0.38 19.92
N SER A 127 4.34 0.02 20.82
CA SER A 127 4.36 -1.32 21.40
C SER A 127 4.11 -2.39 20.35
N ARG A 128 4.63 -3.59 20.63
CA ARG A 128 4.37 -4.81 19.86
C ARG A 128 2.86 -4.99 19.60
N ARG A 129 2.04 -4.82 20.65
CA ARG A 129 0.58 -4.91 20.56
C ARG A 129 -0.02 -3.91 19.57
N LEU A 130 0.37 -2.66 19.63
CA LEU A 130 -0.17 -1.63 18.73
C LEU A 130 0.32 -1.81 17.30
N THR A 131 1.59 -2.20 17.10
CA THR A 131 2.15 -2.53 15.78
C THR A 131 1.42 -3.71 15.14
N SER A 132 1.15 -4.77 15.91
CA SER A 132 0.34 -5.91 15.45
C SER A 132 -1.07 -5.48 15.02
N LEU A 133 -1.71 -4.61 15.79
CA LEU A 133 -3.03 -4.09 15.44
C LEU A 133 -3.01 -3.26 14.15
N GLU A 134 -1.96 -2.47 13.94
CA GLU A 134 -1.78 -1.70 12.70
C GLU A 134 -1.62 -2.62 11.49
N LEU A 135 -0.76 -3.65 11.58
CA LEU A 135 -0.55 -4.61 10.51
C LEU A 135 -1.84 -5.40 10.19
N ARG A 136 -2.59 -5.79 11.23
CA ARG A 136 -3.90 -6.43 11.04
C ARG A 136 -4.89 -5.52 10.30
N ARG A 137 -4.93 -4.22 10.62
CA ARG A 137 -5.73 -3.23 9.88
C ARG A 137 -5.27 -3.01 8.43
N LYS A 138 -4.03 -3.37 8.13
CA LYS A 138 -3.47 -3.38 6.77
C LYS A 138 -3.80 -4.67 6.01
N GLY A 139 -4.50 -5.61 6.65
CA GLY A 139 -5.00 -6.84 6.05
C GLY A 139 -4.02 -8.00 6.07
N LEU A 140 -2.95 -7.94 6.88
CA LEU A 140 -2.01 -9.04 7.02
C LEU A 140 -2.61 -10.16 7.87
N ASP A 141 -2.22 -11.39 7.59
CA ASP A 141 -2.57 -12.57 8.38
C ASP A 141 -1.84 -12.61 9.72
N SER A 142 -2.41 -13.36 10.68
CA SER A 142 -1.90 -13.43 12.04
C SER A 142 -0.51 -14.06 12.14
N ASP A 143 -0.20 -15.07 11.32
CA ASP A 143 1.06 -15.79 11.36
C ASP A 143 2.22 -14.92 10.85
N THR A 144 1.98 -14.18 9.78
CA THR A 144 2.93 -13.19 9.26
C THR A 144 3.17 -12.08 10.28
N ILE A 145 2.11 -11.56 10.91
CA ILE A 145 2.24 -10.53 11.96
C ILE A 145 3.07 -11.05 13.11
N GLU A 146 2.70 -12.20 13.70
CA GLU A 146 3.40 -12.75 14.87
C GLU A 146 4.89 -12.97 14.60
N ARG A 147 5.22 -13.58 13.45
CA ARG A 147 6.60 -13.81 13.05
C ARG A 147 7.42 -12.52 12.97
N ILE A 148 6.84 -11.43 12.45
CA ILE A 148 7.56 -10.17 12.27
C ILE A 148 7.69 -9.40 13.58
N VAL A 149 6.64 -9.37 14.43
CA VAL A 149 6.67 -8.58 15.66
C VAL A 149 7.27 -9.33 16.86
N SER A 150 7.57 -10.63 16.73
CA SER A 150 8.11 -11.44 17.83
C SER A 150 9.41 -10.88 18.45
N GLY A 151 10.24 -10.23 17.63
CA GLY A 151 11.48 -9.60 18.06
C GLY A 151 11.36 -8.18 18.63
N VAL A 152 10.14 -7.62 18.70
CA VAL A 152 9.96 -6.26 19.24
C VAL A 152 10.06 -6.28 20.76
N ASP A 153 11.04 -5.53 21.28
CA ASP A 153 11.17 -5.24 22.71
C ASP A 153 10.42 -3.95 23.06
N ASP A 154 9.34 -4.11 23.85
CA ASP A 154 8.52 -2.99 24.27
C ASP A 154 9.25 -2.03 25.21
N THR A 155 10.23 -2.50 26.00
CA THR A 155 11.02 -1.66 26.92
C THR A 155 11.94 -0.74 26.13
N ASP A 156 12.70 -1.29 25.16
CA ASP A 156 13.56 -0.51 24.28
C ASP A 156 12.74 0.48 23.40
N SER A 157 11.64 0.00 22.83
CA SER A 157 10.77 0.83 22.00
C SER A 157 10.11 1.98 22.80
N ALA A 158 9.71 1.73 24.04
CA ALA A 158 9.18 2.75 24.94
C ALA A 158 10.23 3.79 25.29
N TYR A 159 11.46 3.33 25.60
CA TYR A 159 12.55 4.24 25.91
C TYR A 159 12.90 5.15 24.72
N ARG A 160 13.03 4.60 23.51
CA ARG A 160 13.22 5.40 22.29
C ARG A 160 12.11 6.42 22.07
N ALA A 161 10.85 6.03 22.29
CA ALA A 161 9.70 6.94 22.22
C ALA A 161 9.75 8.03 23.28
N ALA A 162 10.22 7.69 24.49
CA ALA A 162 10.39 8.62 25.60
C ALA A 162 11.46 9.67 25.33
N VAL A 163 12.65 9.27 24.85
CA VAL A 163 13.77 10.18 24.52
C VAL A 163 13.31 11.23 23.49
N ILE A 164 12.66 10.81 22.39
CA ILE A 164 12.11 11.73 21.36
C ILE A 164 11.13 12.74 21.98
N LYS A 165 10.36 12.33 22.99
CA LYS A 165 9.37 13.19 23.63
C LYS A 165 9.98 14.04 24.73
N ALA A 166 10.84 13.49 25.58
CA ALA A 166 11.48 14.14 26.72
C ALA A 166 12.23 15.40 26.29
N GLY A 167 13.00 15.37 25.20
CA GLY A 167 13.70 16.52 24.67
C GLY A 167 12.80 17.69 24.25
N ARG A 168 11.48 17.50 24.21
CA ARG A 168 10.47 18.55 23.95
C ARG A 168 9.65 18.91 25.17
N LEU A 169 9.87 18.25 26.31
CA LEU A 169 9.23 18.54 27.57
C LEU A 169 10.19 19.43 28.36
N VAL A 170 10.06 20.73 28.22
CA VAL A 170 10.78 21.65 29.11
C VAL A 170 10.33 21.33 30.53
N SER A 171 11.26 20.89 31.36
CA SER A 171 11.05 20.38 32.69
C SER A 171 10.40 21.44 33.58
N THR A 172 9.27 21.11 34.16
CA THR A 172 8.64 21.92 35.20
C THR A 172 8.81 21.21 36.55
N ASP A 173 8.21 20.04 36.68
CA ASP A 173 8.26 19.22 37.89
C ASP A 173 8.03 17.75 37.49
N TYR A 174 8.43 16.83 38.36
CA TYR A 174 8.30 15.39 38.11
C TYR A 174 6.88 14.94 37.81
N ASN A 175 5.87 15.49 38.51
CA ASN A 175 4.49 15.06 38.33
C ASN A 175 3.94 15.46 36.97
N SER A 176 4.24 16.65 36.51
CA SER A 176 3.90 17.12 35.15
C SER A 176 4.65 16.36 34.06
N PHE A 177 5.94 16.10 34.23
CA PHE A 177 6.75 15.28 33.33
C PHE A 177 6.17 13.87 33.23
N ARG A 178 5.99 13.18 34.39
CA ARG A 178 5.44 11.84 34.47
C ARG A 178 4.07 11.74 33.75
N ARG A 179 3.17 12.69 34.02
CA ARG A 179 1.85 12.70 33.38
C ARG A 179 1.97 12.84 31.86
N ARG A 180 2.69 13.84 31.36
CA ARG A 180 2.80 14.14 29.92
C ARG A 180 3.52 13.04 29.15
N LEU A 181 4.59 12.48 29.71
CA LEU A 181 5.33 11.38 29.09
C LEU A 181 4.53 10.07 29.20
N GLY A 182 3.91 9.79 30.34
CA GLY A 182 3.03 8.63 30.51
C GLY A 182 1.88 8.62 29.51
N ASP A 183 1.14 9.72 29.38
CA ASP A 183 0.06 9.85 28.38
C ASP A 183 0.56 9.64 26.94
N HIS A 184 1.78 10.08 26.64
CA HIS A 184 2.40 9.86 25.35
C HIS A 184 2.65 8.37 25.08
N LEU A 185 3.20 7.65 26.05
CA LEU A 185 3.49 6.23 25.97
C LEU A 185 2.22 5.36 25.94
N VAL A 186 1.17 5.74 26.71
CA VAL A 186 -0.15 5.09 26.64
C VAL A 186 -0.71 5.15 25.20
N ARG A 187 -0.69 6.32 24.57
CA ARG A 187 -1.16 6.46 23.17
C ARG A 187 -0.34 5.66 22.17
N ARG A 188 0.88 5.26 22.52
CA ARG A 188 1.74 4.37 21.73
C ARG A 188 1.55 2.89 22.05
N GLY A 189 0.65 2.58 23.00
CA GLY A 189 0.18 1.24 23.31
C GLY A 189 1.02 0.46 24.29
N PHE A 190 1.98 1.09 24.97
CA PHE A 190 2.81 0.45 25.99
C PHE A 190 2.01 0.08 27.24
N GLY A 191 2.43 -1.00 27.92
CA GLY A 191 1.85 -1.44 29.17
C GLY A 191 2.28 -0.56 30.35
N TYR A 192 1.49 -0.60 31.45
CA TYR A 192 1.72 0.24 32.62
C TYR A 192 3.12 0.07 33.23
N ASP A 193 3.59 -1.18 33.38
CA ASP A 193 4.90 -1.47 34.00
C ASP A 193 6.04 -0.90 33.17
N VAL A 194 5.99 -1.09 31.84
CA VAL A 194 6.96 -0.52 30.89
C VAL A 194 6.93 1.01 30.95
N ILE A 195 5.73 1.61 31.01
CA ILE A 195 5.59 3.06 31.12
C ILE A 195 6.22 3.59 32.40
N LYS A 196 5.95 2.96 33.54
CA LYS A 196 6.45 3.38 34.85
C LYS A 196 7.99 3.38 34.83
N GLU A 197 8.59 2.27 34.46
CA GLU A 197 10.05 2.11 34.38
C GLU A 197 10.69 3.10 33.42
N THR A 198 10.09 3.25 32.22
CA THR A 198 10.58 4.18 31.20
C THR A 198 10.54 5.64 31.64
N VAL A 199 9.45 6.06 32.32
CA VAL A 199 9.33 7.43 32.82
C VAL A 199 10.34 7.72 33.92
N GLU A 200 10.55 6.77 34.87
CA GLU A 200 11.54 6.91 35.94
C GLU A 200 12.97 7.01 35.37
N ARG A 201 13.30 6.17 34.37
CA ARG A 201 14.57 6.21 33.67
C ARG A 201 14.78 7.55 32.93
N ALA A 202 13.80 7.94 32.13
CA ALA A 202 13.88 9.18 31.35
C ALA A 202 13.99 10.43 32.25
N TRP A 203 13.36 10.42 33.43
CA TRP A 203 13.50 11.51 34.40
C TRP A 203 14.90 11.62 34.96
N LYS A 204 15.53 10.50 35.33
CA LYS A 204 16.93 10.48 35.83
C LYS A 204 17.95 10.98 34.80
N GLU A 205 17.66 10.80 33.51
CA GLU A 205 18.57 11.18 32.42
C GLU A 205 18.36 12.59 31.88
N HIS A 206 17.14 13.14 32.01
CA HIS A 206 16.74 14.40 31.37
C HIS A 206 16.05 15.40 32.30
N GLY A 207 15.88 15.08 33.57
CA GLY A 207 15.11 15.88 34.56
C GLY A 207 15.95 16.79 35.42
N GLU A 208 17.28 16.86 35.18
CA GLU A 208 18.18 17.79 35.87
C GLU A 208 18.36 19.09 35.08
#